data_2e9756753a57b014a5471388563d1d2e
#
_entry.id   2e9756753a57b014a5471388563d1d2e
#
_cell.length_a   1.000
_cell.length_b   1.000
_cell.length_c   1.000
_cell.angle_alpha   90.00
_cell.angle_beta   90.00
_cell.angle_gamma   90.00
#
_symmetry.space_group_name_H-M   'P 1'
#
loop_
_entity.id
_entity.type
_entity.pdbx_description
1 polymer ?
#
loop_
_entity_poly.entity_id
_entity_poly.type
_entity_poly.pdbx_seq_one_letter_code
_entity_poly.pdbx_strand_id
1 'polypeptide(L)'
;MATRKFHAKVITQARASHTGQDGDLFFDDSSNQFFISDGSTAGGVPLSLNLKQNVVASTAATLAPTIAQSGSIFTINAAAGCVVTLPAATAGLCYSFHLGTTVTSNTFTVNAASDADVLQGALIMIDKDNVGSVVATNAGATLGLDIPAAADHQFVAGADTKGRFLGSMLNYVCITDALWYVTGVNFSDGTLATAFT
;
A
#
# COMPACT_ATOMS: atom_id res chain seq x y z
N MET A 1 33.59 7.73 22.54
CA MET A 1 32.24 7.21 22.23
C MET A 1 31.35 7.56 23.40
N ALA A 2 30.39 8.48 23.26
CA ALA A 2 29.52 8.88 24.37
C ALA A 2 28.41 7.82 24.53
N THR A 3 28.40 7.16 25.68
CA THR A 3 27.35 6.19 26.02
C THR A 3 26.07 6.96 26.34
N ARG A 4 25.08 6.96 25.44
CA ARG A 4 23.75 7.47 25.77
C ARG A 4 23.09 6.54 26.77
N LYS A 5 22.84 7.02 27.99
CA LYS A 5 22.04 6.28 28.98
C LYS A 5 20.57 6.39 28.60
N PHE A 6 19.92 5.26 28.39
CA PHE A 6 18.48 5.17 28.23
C PHE A 6 17.83 5.35 29.60
N HIS A 7 17.04 6.38 29.81
CA HIS A 7 16.25 6.57 31.01
C HIS A 7 14.80 6.27 30.66
N ALA A 8 14.32 5.07 30.98
CA ALA A 8 12.90 4.78 30.97
C ALA A 8 12.27 5.34 32.24
N LYS A 9 11.38 6.32 32.12
CA LYS A 9 10.60 6.85 33.21
C LYS A 9 9.18 6.29 33.09
N VAL A 10 8.78 5.48 34.08
CA VAL A 10 7.36 5.10 34.22
C VAL A 10 6.63 6.31 34.78
N ILE A 11 5.69 6.87 34.04
CA ILE A 11 4.91 8.03 34.44
C ILE A 11 3.55 7.54 34.89
N THR A 12 3.25 7.79 36.16
CA THR A 12 1.95 7.48 36.77
C THR A 12 0.98 8.67 36.72
N GLN A 13 1.34 9.74 36.02
CA GLN A 13 0.51 10.92 35.84
C GLN A 13 -0.26 10.84 34.53
N ALA A 14 -1.42 11.50 34.49
CA ALA A 14 -2.25 11.60 33.29
C ALA A 14 -1.39 12.04 32.09
N ARG A 15 -1.26 11.18 31.09
CA ARG A 15 -0.46 11.38 29.87
C ARG A 15 -0.72 12.74 29.20
N ALA A 16 -1.98 13.17 29.20
CA ALA A 16 -2.42 14.40 28.50
C ALA A 16 -1.73 15.69 28.97
N SER A 17 -1.07 15.69 30.13
CA SER A 17 -0.38 16.86 30.68
C SER A 17 1.15 16.71 30.72
N HIS A 18 1.70 15.57 30.30
CA HIS A 18 3.15 15.33 30.35
C HIS A 18 3.81 15.82 29.05
N THR A 19 4.74 16.78 29.18
CA THR A 19 5.65 17.16 28.10
C THR A 19 7.05 16.77 28.54
N GLY A 20 7.62 15.75 27.90
CA GLY A 20 9.00 15.28 28.12
C GLY A 20 9.99 16.05 27.26
N GLN A 21 11.27 15.73 27.41
CA GLN A 21 12.30 16.19 26.48
C GLN A 21 12.19 15.42 25.15
N ASP A 22 12.63 16.02 24.05
CA ASP A 22 12.67 15.34 22.77
C ASP A 22 13.48 14.04 22.85
N GLY A 23 12.84 12.95 22.43
CA GLY A 23 13.39 11.60 22.46
C GLY A 23 13.15 10.84 23.79
N ASP A 24 12.49 11.41 24.80
CA ASP A 24 12.10 10.67 25.99
C ASP A 24 11.04 9.61 25.64
N LEU A 25 11.31 8.35 26.04
CA LEU A 25 10.36 7.25 25.90
C LEU A 25 9.62 7.04 27.22
N PHE A 26 8.31 6.94 27.19
CA PHE A 26 7.49 6.65 28.36
C PHE A 26 6.36 5.68 28.06
N PHE A 27 5.91 4.98 29.08
CA PHE A 27 4.80 4.05 29.02
C PHE A 27 3.59 4.65 29.72
N ASP A 28 2.45 4.67 29.05
CA ASP A 28 1.16 5.05 29.61
C ASP A 28 0.40 3.78 30.00
N ASP A 29 0.24 3.55 31.30
CA ASP A 29 -0.43 2.39 31.87
C ASP A 29 -1.96 2.40 31.65
N SER A 30 -2.53 3.57 31.44
CA SER A 30 -3.98 3.72 31.20
C SER A 30 -4.37 3.25 29.79
N SER A 31 -3.53 3.50 28.80
CA SER A 31 -3.72 3.07 27.40
C SER A 31 -2.90 1.81 27.05
N ASN A 32 -2.02 1.36 27.94
CA ASN A 32 -1.09 0.24 27.75
C ASN A 32 -0.21 0.41 26.49
N GLN A 33 0.27 1.64 26.25
CA GLN A 33 1.05 2.00 25.08
C GLN A 33 2.34 2.73 25.43
N PHE A 34 3.34 2.59 24.56
CA PHE A 34 4.54 3.40 24.58
C PHE A 34 4.37 4.69 23.79
N PHE A 35 4.98 5.77 24.28
CA PHE A 35 5.01 7.08 23.67
C PHE A 35 6.44 7.60 23.62
N ILE A 36 6.72 8.42 22.63
CA ILE A 36 7.95 9.19 22.51
C ILE A 36 7.60 10.67 22.62
N SER A 37 8.38 11.43 23.38
CA SER A 37 8.26 12.87 23.44
C SER A 37 8.95 13.50 22.23
N ASP A 38 8.29 14.47 21.59
CA ASP A 38 8.85 15.37 20.57
C ASP A 38 9.21 16.75 21.16
N GLY A 39 9.24 16.85 22.48
CA GLY A 39 9.55 18.08 23.23
C GLY A 39 8.44 19.14 23.21
N SER A 40 7.34 18.93 22.49
CA SER A 40 6.29 19.93 22.28
C SER A 40 4.88 19.42 22.52
N THR A 41 4.60 18.18 22.12
CA THR A 41 3.25 17.59 22.21
C THR A 41 2.99 17.09 23.63
N ALA A 42 2.02 17.70 24.31
CA ALA A 42 1.55 17.19 25.59
C ALA A 42 0.98 15.77 25.42
N GLY A 43 1.49 14.83 26.21
CA GLY A 43 1.17 13.40 26.10
C GLY A 43 2.01 12.64 25.08
N GLY A 44 2.95 13.29 24.39
CA GLY A 44 3.85 12.67 23.42
C GLY A 44 3.15 12.07 22.20
N VAL A 45 3.96 11.54 21.30
CA VAL A 45 3.49 10.85 20.10
C VAL A 45 3.48 9.34 20.38
N PRO A 46 2.38 8.62 20.11
CA PRO A 46 2.35 7.18 20.33
C PRO A 46 3.42 6.48 19.50
N LEU A 47 4.27 5.70 20.17
CA LEU A 47 5.13 4.74 19.49
C LEU A 47 4.23 3.59 19.04
N SER A 48 3.65 3.73 17.86
CA SER A 48 2.63 2.81 17.40
C SER A 48 3.21 1.42 17.18
N LEU A 49 3.11 0.57 18.19
CA LEU A 49 3.14 -0.87 18.05
C LEU A 49 1.77 -1.41 17.59
N ASN A 50 0.89 -0.51 17.14
CA ASN A 50 -0.41 -0.89 16.63
C ASN A 50 -0.23 -1.72 15.37
N LEU A 51 -0.67 -2.96 15.43
CA LEU A 51 -0.85 -3.84 14.26
C LEU A 51 -1.92 -3.31 13.29
N LYS A 52 -2.51 -2.15 13.59
CA LYS A 52 -3.47 -1.47 12.72
C LYS A 52 -2.74 -0.76 11.59
N GLN A 53 -2.92 -1.26 10.37
CA GLN A 53 -2.37 -0.61 9.20
C GLN A 53 -2.98 0.78 9.00
N ASN A 54 -2.16 1.71 8.54
CA ASN A 54 -2.62 3.03 8.13
C ASN A 54 -3.38 2.90 6.81
N VAL A 55 -4.60 3.45 6.76
CA VAL A 55 -5.44 3.46 5.55
C VAL A 55 -5.53 4.90 5.05
N VAL A 56 -5.09 5.12 3.82
CA VAL A 56 -5.09 6.42 3.15
C VAL A 56 -6.07 6.39 1.99
N ALA A 57 -7.18 7.09 2.12
CA ALA A 57 -8.15 7.24 1.01
C ALA A 57 -7.72 8.40 0.10
N SER A 58 -7.72 8.16 -1.23
CA SER A 58 -7.33 9.16 -2.22
C SER A 58 -8.36 9.24 -3.35
N THR A 59 -8.74 10.48 -3.70
CA THR A 59 -9.49 10.82 -4.91
C THR A 59 -8.63 11.58 -5.94
N ALA A 60 -7.33 11.72 -5.66
CA ALA A 60 -6.41 12.49 -6.49
C ALA A 60 -6.09 11.76 -7.80
N ALA A 61 -5.84 12.52 -8.85
CA ALA A 61 -5.39 12.00 -10.14
C ALA A 61 -3.94 11.50 -10.11
N THR A 62 -3.15 11.93 -9.12
CA THR A 62 -1.78 11.49 -8.91
C THR A 62 -1.55 11.18 -7.44
N LEU A 63 -0.74 10.17 -7.14
CA LEU A 63 -0.38 9.76 -5.79
C LEU A 63 1.10 9.36 -5.77
N ALA A 64 1.84 9.86 -4.80
CA ALA A 64 3.23 9.48 -4.57
C ALA A 64 3.39 9.04 -3.10
N PRO A 65 3.27 7.74 -2.81
CA PRO A 65 3.55 7.22 -1.48
C PRO A 65 4.96 7.56 -1.04
N THR A 66 5.13 7.95 0.22
CA THR A 66 6.45 8.22 0.79
C THR A 66 7.02 6.98 1.49
N ILE A 67 8.32 6.95 1.73
CA ILE A 67 8.99 5.88 2.51
C ILE A 67 8.36 5.74 3.90
N ALA A 68 7.99 6.85 4.54
CA ALA A 68 7.34 6.85 5.85
C ALA A 68 5.94 6.22 5.86
N GLN A 69 5.31 6.07 4.68
CA GLN A 69 4.02 5.41 4.50
C GLN A 69 4.14 3.93 4.15
N SER A 70 5.34 3.34 4.23
CA SER A 70 5.51 1.89 4.07
C SER A 70 4.60 1.13 5.04
N GLY A 71 3.96 0.07 4.58
CA GLY A 71 2.96 -0.69 5.32
C GLY A 71 1.53 -0.15 5.22
N SER A 72 1.31 0.99 4.55
CA SER A 72 -0.02 1.58 4.39
C SER A 72 -0.84 0.91 3.29
N ILE A 73 -2.16 0.96 3.47
CA ILE A 73 -3.16 0.62 2.45
C ILE A 73 -3.67 1.93 1.84
N PHE A 74 -3.57 2.07 0.54
CA PHE A 74 -4.13 3.19 -0.22
C PHE A 74 -5.44 2.76 -0.88
N THR A 75 -6.56 3.38 -0.50
CA THR A 75 -7.85 3.18 -1.16
C THR A 75 -8.02 4.24 -2.24
N ILE A 76 -8.02 3.81 -3.50
CA ILE A 76 -8.14 4.67 -4.66
C ILE A 76 -9.62 4.86 -5.02
N ASN A 77 -10.13 6.06 -4.78
CA ASN A 77 -11.53 6.44 -5.03
C ASN A 77 -11.64 7.41 -6.21
N ALA A 78 -10.65 7.45 -7.09
CA ALA A 78 -10.60 8.31 -8.27
C ALA A 78 -11.24 7.62 -9.47
N ALA A 79 -12.53 7.83 -9.72
CA ALA A 79 -13.23 7.29 -10.89
C ALA A 79 -12.63 7.77 -12.22
N ALA A 80 -12.01 8.94 -12.25
CA ALA A 80 -11.30 9.47 -13.40
C ALA A 80 -9.90 8.87 -13.62
N GLY A 81 -9.47 7.93 -12.79
CA GLY A 81 -8.14 7.34 -12.85
C GLY A 81 -7.15 7.99 -11.87
N CYS A 82 -6.06 7.27 -11.61
CA CYS A 82 -5.00 7.73 -10.72
C CYS A 82 -3.66 7.16 -11.20
N VAL A 83 -2.66 8.00 -11.27
CA VAL A 83 -1.27 7.59 -11.51
C VAL A 83 -0.53 7.58 -10.19
N VAL A 84 -0.15 6.39 -9.75
CA VAL A 84 0.71 6.19 -8.58
C VAL A 84 2.16 6.11 -9.04
N THR A 85 3.06 6.84 -8.38
CA THR A 85 4.51 6.68 -8.56
C THR A 85 5.11 6.18 -7.25
N LEU A 86 5.62 4.95 -7.26
CA LEU A 86 6.31 4.38 -6.10
C LEU A 86 7.58 5.19 -5.76
N PRO A 87 8.03 5.22 -4.51
CA PRO A 87 9.35 5.76 -4.20
C PRO A 87 10.45 4.91 -4.84
N ALA A 88 11.68 5.43 -4.89
CA ALA A 88 12.85 4.65 -5.31
C ALA A 88 12.89 3.31 -4.54
N ALA A 89 13.17 2.23 -5.27
CA ALA A 89 13.19 0.89 -4.70
C ALA A 89 14.19 0.84 -3.55
N THR A 90 13.72 0.43 -2.39
CA THR A 90 14.53 0.21 -1.19
C THR A 90 13.98 -1.02 -0.50
N ALA A 91 14.83 -2.01 -0.29
CA ALA A 91 14.42 -3.30 0.28
C ALA A 91 13.63 -3.14 1.58
N GLY A 92 12.50 -3.86 1.69
CA GLY A 92 11.61 -3.82 2.85
C GLY A 92 10.43 -2.84 2.75
N LEU A 93 10.40 -1.93 1.77
CA LEU A 93 9.22 -1.09 1.53
C LEU A 93 8.04 -1.96 1.06
N CYS A 94 6.82 -1.62 1.53
CA CYS A 94 5.62 -2.30 1.09
C CYS A 94 4.42 -1.34 1.04
N TYR A 95 3.58 -1.53 0.03
CA TYR A 95 2.37 -0.73 -0.21
C TYR A 95 1.25 -1.61 -0.74
N SER A 96 0.02 -1.33 -0.33
CA SER A 96 -1.17 -1.98 -0.87
C SER A 96 -2.08 -0.94 -1.50
N PHE A 97 -2.53 -1.18 -2.73
CA PHE A 97 -3.48 -0.32 -3.45
C PHE A 97 -4.78 -1.08 -3.67
N HIS A 98 -5.88 -0.53 -3.17
CA HIS A 98 -7.21 -1.07 -3.32
C HIS A 98 -8.07 -0.11 -4.15
N LEU A 99 -8.67 -0.59 -5.22
CA LEU A 99 -9.65 0.22 -5.95
C LEU A 99 -10.96 0.24 -5.18
N GLY A 100 -11.24 1.36 -4.54
CA GLY A 100 -12.49 1.64 -3.82
C GLY A 100 -13.60 2.14 -4.74
N THR A 101 -13.26 2.45 -6.01
CA THR A 101 -14.19 2.88 -7.06
C THR A 101 -13.71 2.36 -8.40
N THR A 102 -14.64 1.91 -9.25
CA THR A 102 -14.32 1.54 -10.65
C THR A 102 -13.81 2.76 -11.41
N VAL A 103 -12.69 2.60 -12.11
CA VAL A 103 -12.14 3.64 -12.97
C VAL A 103 -12.93 3.66 -14.28
N THR A 104 -13.58 4.77 -14.58
CA THR A 104 -14.49 4.93 -15.73
C THR A 104 -13.90 5.73 -16.88
N SER A 105 -12.84 6.51 -16.60
CA SER A 105 -12.10 7.26 -17.62
C SER A 105 -10.61 7.28 -17.26
N ASN A 106 -9.73 7.46 -18.23
CA ASN A 106 -8.28 7.31 -18.08
C ASN A 106 -7.88 5.94 -17.49
N THR A 107 -6.77 5.89 -16.74
CA THR A 107 -6.16 4.64 -16.25
C THR A 107 -5.94 4.70 -14.74
N PHE A 108 -5.97 3.54 -14.09
CA PHE A 108 -5.25 3.35 -12.84
C PHE A 108 -3.88 2.76 -13.18
N THR A 109 -2.83 3.47 -12.78
CA THR A 109 -1.45 3.12 -13.13
C THR A 109 -0.60 3.11 -11.87
N VAL A 110 0.30 2.13 -11.75
CA VAL A 110 1.34 2.12 -10.72
C VAL A 110 2.68 2.02 -11.42
N ASN A 111 3.48 3.08 -11.32
CA ASN A 111 4.81 3.18 -11.90
C ASN A 111 5.87 2.91 -10.82
N ALA A 112 6.90 2.19 -11.17
CA ALA A 112 8.17 2.27 -10.44
C ALA A 112 8.75 3.69 -10.52
N ALA A 113 9.69 4.02 -9.63
CA ALA A 113 10.31 5.35 -9.61
C ALA A 113 11.21 5.59 -10.83
N SER A 114 11.75 4.54 -11.39
CA SER A 114 12.64 4.57 -12.57
C SER A 114 12.48 3.31 -13.40
N ASP A 115 12.91 3.37 -14.66
CA ASP A 115 12.92 2.20 -15.56
C ASP A 115 13.92 1.10 -15.13
N ALA A 116 14.81 1.43 -14.17
CA ALA A 116 15.73 0.47 -13.57
C ALA A 116 15.08 -0.37 -12.46
N ASP A 117 13.94 0.09 -11.92
CA ASP A 117 13.18 -0.60 -10.89
C ASP A 117 12.15 -1.50 -11.57
N VAL A 118 12.39 -2.79 -11.62
CA VAL A 118 11.53 -3.75 -12.34
C VAL A 118 10.45 -4.33 -11.44
N LEU A 119 9.35 -4.77 -12.07
CA LEU A 119 8.26 -5.48 -11.42
C LEU A 119 8.42 -7.00 -11.67
N GLN A 120 8.18 -7.80 -10.65
CA GLN A 120 8.07 -9.26 -10.73
C GLN A 120 6.89 -9.74 -9.88
N GLY A 121 6.49 -10.99 -10.04
CA GLY A 121 5.40 -11.59 -9.30
C GLY A 121 4.26 -12.03 -10.20
N ALA A 122 3.04 -12.02 -9.70
CA ALA A 122 1.86 -12.36 -10.49
C ALA A 122 0.59 -11.77 -9.88
N LEU A 123 -0.34 -11.36 -10.73
CA LEU A 123 -1.70 -10.99 -10.37
C LEU A 123 -2.69 -12.07 -10.81
N ILE A 124 -3.64 -12.39 -9.94
CA ILE A 124 -4.80 -13.18 -10.33
C ILE A 124 -5.77 -12.23 -11.04
N MET A 125 -6.04 -12.50 -12.31
CA MET A 125 -7.02 -11.78 -13.10
C MET A 125 -8.37 -12.50 -13.04
N ILE A 126 -9.43 -11.78 -12.70
CA ILE A 126 -10.79 -12.33 -12.61
C ILE A 126 -11.69 -11.54 -13.56
N ASP A 127 -12.30 -12.24 -14.52
CA ASP A 127 -13.33 -11.68 -15.38
C ASP A 127 -14.65 -11.58 -14.60
N LYS A 128 -15.11 -10.36 -14.30
CA LYS A 128 -16.29 -10.13 -13.46
C LYS A 128 -17.62 -10.52 -14.14
N ASP A 129 -17.69 -10.48 -15.47
CA ASP A 129 -18.93 -10.80 -16.20
C ASP A 129 -19.25 -12.29 -16.19
N ASN A 130 -18.24 -13.11 -15.93
CA ASN A 130 -18.39 -14.55 -15.83
C ASN A 130 -18.50 -15.09 -14.38
N VAL A 131 -18.62 -14.20 -13.39
CA VAL A 131 -18.78 -14.57 -11.96
C VAL A 131 -20.21 -14.97 -11.58
N GLY A 132 -20.98 -15.50 -12.48
CA GLY A 132 -22.33 -16.02 -12.18
C GLY A 132 -22.35 -17.26 -11.28
N SER A 133 -21.22 -17.89 -11.02
CA SER A 133 -21.10 -18.99 -10.05
C SER A 133 -19.63 -19.22 -9.68
N VAL A 134 -19.33 -19.11 -8.41
CA VAL A 134 -18.00 -19.37 -7.82
C VAL A 134 -17.64 -20.88 -7.79
N VAL A 135 -18.39 -21.70 -8.50
CA VAL A 135 -18.10 -23.12 -8.61
C VAL A 135 -17.42 -23.35 -9.95
N ALA A 136 -16.25 -23.93 -9.93
CA ALA A 136 -15.36 -24.24 -11.06
C ALA A 136 -15.98 -25.11 -12.19
N THR A 137 -17.28 -25.03 -12.38
CA THR A 137 -18.04 -25.79 -13.38
C THR A 137 -18.68 -24.90 -14.46
N ASN A 138 -18.55 -23.55 -14.39
CA ASN A 138 -19.07 -22.69 -15.43
C ASN A 138 -18.05 -22.50 -16.54
N ALA A 139 -18.39 -23.05 -17.70
CA ALA A 139 -17.73 -22.79 -18.97
C ALA A 139 -17.86 -21.28 -19.32
N GLY A 140 -16.99 -20.44 -18.77
CA GLY A 140 -17.01 -19.00 -19.05
C GLY A 140 -16.29 -18.12 -18.03
N ALA A 141 -16.14 -18.51 -16.78
CA ALA A 141 -15.32 -17.76 -15.85
C ALA A 141 -13.85 -17.90 -16.24
N THR A 142 -13.26 -16.84 -16.74
CA THR A 142 -11.83 -16.81 -17.07
C THR A 142 -11.05 -16.36 -15.84
N LEU A 143 -10.26 -17.26 -15.29
CA LEU A 143 -9.23 -16.97 -14.32
C LEU A 143 -7.90 -16.97 -15.04
N GLY A 144 -7.16 -15.89 -14.99
CA GLY A 144 -5.85 -15.76 -15.60
C GLY A 144 -4.78 -15.37 -14.58
N LEU A 145 -3.53 -15.60 -14.95
CA LEU A 145 -2.38 -15.01 -14.26
C LEU A 145 -1.79 -13.95 -15.18
N ASP A 146 -1.63 -12.74 -14.67
CA ASP A 146 -0.89 -11.67 -15.31
C ASP A 146 0.50 -11.58 -14.67
N ILE A 147 1.53 -11.85 -15.44
CA ILE A 147 2.91 -11.97 -14.97
C ILE A 147 3.73 -10.90 -15.70
N PRO A 148 4.41 -9.99 -14.98
CA PRO A 148 5.29 -9.01 -15.59
C PRO A 148 6.42 -9.67 -16.39
N ALA A 149 6.75 -9.10 -17.53
CA ALA A 149 7.98 -9.45 -18.24
C ALA A 149 9.22 -8.91 -17.48
N ALA A 150 10.41 -9.44 -17.82
CA ALA A 150 11.62 -9.14 -17.06
C ALA A 150 12.04 -7.66 -17.03
N ALA A 151 11.49 -6.84 -17.91
CA ALA A 151 11.77 -5.40 -18.01
C ALA A 151 10.56 -4.51 -17.68
N ASP A 152 9.44 -5.09 -17.26
CA ASP A 152 8.26 -4.30 -16.94
C ASP A 152 8.50 -3.50 -15.66
N HIS A 153 8.16 -2.22 -15.71
CA HIS A 153 8.29 -1.27 -14.60
C HIS A 153 6.98 -0.53 -14.32
N GLN A 154 5.90 -0.92 -14.98
CA GLN A 154 4.61 -0.28 -14.87
C GLN A 154 3.47 -1.30 -14.89
N PHE A 155 2.45 -1.04 -14.06
CA PHE A 155 1.13 -1.67 -14.15
C PHE A 155 0.12 -0.64 -14.64
N VAL A 156 -0.67 -0.98 -15.68
CA VAL A 156 -1.65 -0.07 -16.31
C VAL A 156 -3.00 -0.76 -16.47
N ALA A 157 -3.92 -0.48 -15.58
CA ALA A 157 -5.33 -0.86 -15.71
C ALA A 157 -6.08 0.19 -16.54
N GLY A 158 -5.85 0.18 -17.86
CA GLY A 158 -6.35 1.20 -18.78
C GLY A 158 -7.58 0.79 -19.58
N ALA A 159 -8.00 -0.47 -19.50
CA ALA A 159 -9.16 -1.00 -20.21
C ALA A 159 -9.89 -2.01 -19.32
N ASP A 160 -11.13 -2.34 -19.68
CA ASP A 160 -11.91 -3.33 -18.95
C ASP A 160 -11.19 -4.67 -18.87
N THR A 161 -10.56 -5.09 -19.96
CA THR A 161 -9.78 -6.34 -20.08
C THR A 161 -8.49 -6.36 -19.25
N LYS A 162 -7.98 -5.21 -18.81
CA LYS A 162 -6.74 -5.05 -18.04
C LYS A 162 -7.00 -4.83 -16.54
N GLY A 163 -8.25 -4.87 -16.11
CA GLY A 163 -8.67 -4.58 -14.74
C GLY A 163 -8.74 -3.07 -14.48
N ARG A 164 -9.77 -2.63 -13.86
CA ARG A 164 -9.98 -1.26 -13.36
C ARG A 164 -11.19 -1.19 -12.45
N PHE A 165 -11.65 -2.35 -12.03
CA PHE A 165 -12.91 -2.45 -11.30
C PHE A 165 -12.71 -2.38 -9.80
N LEU A 166 -13.74 -1.82 -9.14
CA LEU A 166 -13.88 -1.85 -7.70
C LEU A 166 -13.57 -3.23 -7.13
N GLY A 167 -12.79 -3.26 -6.06
CA GLY A 167 -12.39 -4.48 -5.36
C GLY A 167 -11.03 -5.04 -5.80
N SER A 168 -10.44 -4.55 -6.90
CA SER A 168 -9.06 -4.90 -7.26
C SER A 168 -8.08 -4.51 -6.16
N MET A 169 -7.14 -5.40 -5.86
CA MET A 169 -6.11 -5.25 -4.83
C MET A 169 -4.75 -5.60 -5.39
N LEU A 170 -3.79 -4.70 -5.24
CA LEU A 170 -2.41 -4.87 -5.65
C LEU A 170 -1.51 -4.64 -4.45
N ASN A 171 -0.64 -5.60 -4.16
CA ASN A 171 0.36 -5.51 -3.09
C ASN A 171 1.75 -5.45 -3.71
N TYR A 172 2.50 -4.46 -3.34
CA TYR A 172 3.87 -4.22 -3.77
C TYR A 172 4.81 -4.38 -2.58
N VAL A 173 5.82 -5.23 -2.71
CA VAL A 173 6.89 -5.40 -1.72
C VAL A 173 8.23 -5.24 -2.42
N CYS A 174 9.03 -4.30 -1.94
CA CYS A 174 10.37 -4.10 -2.47
C CYS A 174 11.31 -5.15 -1.88
N ILE A 175 11.85 -6.01 -2.73
CA ILE A 175 12.71 -7.14 -2.34
C ILE A 175 14.18 -6.75 -2.36
N THR A 176 14.58 -5.93 -3.34
CA THR A 176 15.93 -5.36 -3.45
C THR A 176 15.83 -3.90 -3.87
N ASP A 177 16.95 -3.19 -3.89
CA ASP A 177 16.99 -1.77 -4.29
C ASP A 177 16.72 -1.53 -5.80
N ALA A 178 16.20 -2.51 -6.52
CA ALA A 178 15.80 -2.41 -7.94
C ALA A 178 14.61 -3.33 -8.29
N LEU A 179 13.97 -3.98 -7.30
CA LEU A 179 12.97 -5.00 -7.56
C LEU A 179 11.75 -4.85 -6.66
N TRP A 180 10.59 -4.62 -7.27
CA TRP A 180 9.28 -4.71 -6.64
C TRP A 180 8.59 -6.02 -6.96
N TYR A 181 8.19 -6.76 -5.94
CA TYR A 181 7.38 -7.96 -6.09
C TYR A 181 5.90 -7.58 -5.96
N VAL A 182 5.11 -7.96 -6.98
CA VAL A 182 3.69 -7.62 -7.09
C VAL A 182 2.84 -8.87 -6.94
N THR A 183 1.84 -8.79 -6.07
CA THR A 183 0.83 -9.84 -5.90
C THR A 183 -0.54 -9.21 -5.72
N GLY A 184 -1.59 -9.96 -6.00
CA GLY A 184 -2.94 -9.47 -5.76
C GLY A 184 -4.00 -10.08 -6.63
N VAL A 185 -5.16 -9.43 -6.61
CA VAL A 185 -6.32 -9.79 -7.43
C VAL A 185 -6.75 -8.57 -8.20
N ASN A 186 -6.94 -8.73 -9.51
CA ASN A 186 -7.37 -7.66 -10.40
C ASN A 186 -8.65 -8.08 -11.12
N PHE A 187 -9.71 -7.29 -10.95
CA PHE A 187 -11.01 -7.53 -11.58
C PHE A 187 -11.04 -6.86 -12.95
N SER A 188 -11.36 -7.63 -13.97
CA SER A 188 -11.48 -7.22 -15.36
C SER A 188 -12.84 -7.58 -15.94
N ASP A 189 -13.06 -7.31 -17.21
CA ASP A 189 -14.29 -7.57 -17.95
C ASP A 189 -13.93 -7.99 -19.37
N GLY A 190 -14.44 -9.13 -19.82
CA GLY A 190 -14.18 -9.71 -21.14
C GLY A 190 -12.84 -10.44 -21.24
N THR A 191 -12.25 -10.48 -22.42
CA THR A 191 -10.98 -11.21 -22.66
C THR A 191 -9.83 -10.61 -21.90
N LEU A 192 -9.25 -11.36 -21.00
CA LEU A 192 -8.14 -10.90 -20.14
C LEU A 192 -6.92 -10.50 -20.98
N ALA A 193 -6.32 -9.37 -20.65
CA ALA A 193 -5.11 -8.86 -21.27
C ALA A 193 -4.10 -8.40 -20.22
N THR A 194 -2.80 -8.51 -20.52
CA THR A 194 -1.75 -8.05 -19.61
C THR A 194 -1.85 -6.56 -19.31
N ALA A 195 -1.71 -6.22 -18.05
CA ALA A 195 -1.65 -4.85 -17.56
C ALA A 195 -0.21 -4.38 -17.28
N PHE A 196 0.77 -5.29 -17.31
CA PHE A 196 2.18 -4.93 -17.15
C PHE A 196 2.82 -4.46 -18.45
N THR A 197 3.68 -3.44 -18.35
CA THR A 197 4.43 -2.83 -19.47
C THR A 197 5.78 -2.28 -19.00
#